data_73c636c931d2b0f793ee9bfefe3ff6f1
#
_entry.id   73c636c931d2b0f793ee9bfefe3ff6f1
#
_cell.length_a   1.000
_cell.length_b   1.000
_cell.length_c   1.000
_cell.angle_alpha   90.00
_cell.angle_beta   90.00
_cell.angle_gamma   90.00
#
_symmetry.space_group_name_H-M   'P 1'
#
loop_
_entity.id
_entity.type
_entity.pdbx_description
1 polymer ?
#
loop_
_entity_poly.entity_id
_entity_poly.type
_entity_poly.pdbx_seq_one_letter_code
_entity_poly.pdbx_strand_id
1 'polypeptide(L)'
;MQRLTLGVLIAVAVLLGGCSPRHLIIQGIGNELASQGSTDEDDLGLAREASAFYLKLSESILRESPGNLKLAQAVSGGFTQYAYAFVAFEAERVESKDAKAAQALNERAKRLYLRAHRHAMAALEASSPGFSAALAKPEALHWPMLNETQVGVAYWAAASWGAAISLSKDNPETVADLPVAFRLARLAWKTSPGFGEGALASLMGSFESARPGGSVKQTAAYFDAAIAAGDGKNAGAFVARAEAIAQPAGDREAFESLLQQALNASMARRS
;
A
#
# COMPACT_ATOMS: atom_id res chain seq x y z
N MET A 1 48.07 24.88 28.54
CA MET A 1 47.89 24.34 27.21
C MET A 1 47.29 22.94 27.23
N GLN A 2 47.76 22.01 28.07
CA GLN A 2 47.27 20.62 28.14
C GLN A 2 45.76 20.45 28.49
N ARG A 3 45.19 21.35 29.30
CA ARG A 3 43.75 21.28 29.66
C ARG A 3 42.82 21.77 28.55
N LEU A 4 43.32 22.64 27.67
CA LEU A 4 42.54 23.13 26.50
C LEU A 4 42.46 22.07 25.40
N THR A 5 43.57 21.31 25.19
CA THR A 5 43.61 20.22 24.19
C THR A 5 42.76 19.04 24.60
N LEU A 6 42.67 18.73 25.91
CA LEU A 6 41.79 17.65 26.40
C LEU A 6 40.31 18.00 26.26
N GLY A 7 39.93 19.29 26.49
CA GLY A 7 38.56 19.77 26.31
C GLY A 7 38.10 19.72 24.83
N VAL A 8 38.99 20.06 23.89
CA VAL A 8 38.71 20.00 22.46
C VAL A 8 38.58 18.55 21.98
N LEU A 9 39.40 17.64 22.48
CA LEU A 9 39.32 16.21 22.14
C LEU A 9 38.02 15.57 22.62
N ILE A 10 37.55 15.91 23.84
CA ILE A 10 36.27 15.42 24.37
C ILE A 10 35.08 16.02 23.55
N ALA A 11 35.14 17.30 23.21
CA ALA A 11 34.09 17.93 22.38
C ALA A 11 34.02 17.32 20.99
N VAL A 12 35.13 16.99 20.34
CA VAL A 12 35.17 16.31 19.03
C VAL A 12 34.64 14.86 19.14
N ALA A 13 34.96 14.14 20.21
CA ALA A 13 34.46 12.77 20.45
C ALA A 13 32.93 12.75 20.66
N VAL A 14 32.36 13.78 21.30
CA VAL A 14 30.89 13.91 21.48
C VAL A 14 30.19 14.27 20.16
N LEU A 15 30.82 15.04 19.27
CA LEU A 15 30.29 15.39 17.96
C LEU A 15 30.32 14.22 16.96
N LEU A 16 31.21 13.22 17.15
CA LEU A 16 31.31 12.01 16.33
C LEU A 16 30.36 10.90 16.80
N GLY A 17 29.70 11.03 17.95
CA GLY A 17 28.74 10.06 18.49
C GLY A 17 27.35 10.07 17.85
N GLY A 18 27.05 10.97 16.89
CA GLY A 18 25.71 11.25 16.39
C GLY A 18 25.18 10.30 15.30
N CYS A 19 26.05 9.62 14.56
CA CYS A 19 25.60 8.69 13.49
C CYS A 19 26.40 7.40 13.59
N SER A 20 25.79 6.35 14.12
CA SER A 20 26.39 5.01 14.10
C SER A 20 26.67 4.60 12.65
N PRO A 21 27.90 4.27 12.25
CA PRO A 21 28.20 3.76 10.90
C PRO A 21 27.30 2.60 10.49
N ARG A 22 26.91 1.77 11.45
CA ARG A 22 25.95 0.68 11.26
C ARG A 22 24.59 1.20 10.74
N HIS A 23 24.07 2.30 11.29
CA HIS A 23 22.79 2.86 10.87
C HIS A 23 22.81 3.37 9.42
N LEU A 24 23.91 4.03 9.00
CA LEU A 24 24.10 4.48 7.63
C LEU A 24 24.19 3.30 6.64
N ILE A 25 24.89 2.23 7.02
CA ILE A 25 24.99 1.02 6.20
C ILE A 25 23.62 0.35 6.06
N ILE A 26 22.88 0.19 7.16
CA ILE A 26 21.53 -0.42 7.14
C ILE A 26 20.56 0.42 6.31
N GLN A 27 20.59 1.74 6.41
CA GLN A 27 19.78 2.61 5.56
C GLN A 27 20.14 2.50 4.07
N GLY A 28 21.43 2.43 3.74
CA GLY A 28 21.91 2.24 2.37
C GLY A 28 21.43 0.92 1.78
N ILE A 29 21.58 -0.19 2.50
CA ILE A 29 21.08 -1.52 2.10
C ILE A 29 19.56 -1.49 1.96
N GLY A 30 18.84 -0.84 2.88
CA GLY A 30 17.38 -0.72 2.83
C GLY A 30 16.89 0.05 1.60
N ASN A 31 17.57 1.14 1.24
CA ASN A 31 17.24 1.91 0.04
C ASN A 31 17.53 1.13 -1.25
N GLU A 32 18.61 0.36 -1.29
CA GLU A 32 18.95 -0.50 -2.43
C GLU A 32 17.92 -1.62 -2.60
N LEU A 33 17.59 -2.32 -1.53
CA LEU A 33 16.53 -3.32 -1.55
C LEU A 33 15.19 -2.74 -1.99
N ALA A 34 14.85 -1.53 -1.58
CA ALA A 34 13.60 -0.87 -1.98
C ALA A 34 13.54 -0.60 -3.50
N SER A 35 14.69 -0.43 -4.16
CA SER A 35 14.77 -0.17 -5.60
C SER A 35 14.73 -1.44 -6.46
N GLN A 36 15.14 -2.59 -5.92
CA GLN A 36 15.23 -3.86 -6.65
C GLN A 36 13.91 -4.64 -6.73
N GLY A 37 12.88 -4.25 -6.00
CA GLY A 37 11.61 -5.00 -5.88
C GLY A 37 10.70 -4.97 -7.10
N SER A 38 11.10 -4.38 -8.23
CA SER A 38 10.26 -4.17 -9.41
C SER A 38 10.80 -4.83 -10.70
N THR A 39 11.55 -5.92 -10.59
CA THR A 39 11.97 -6.67 -11.78
C THR A 39 10.80 -7.47 -12.34
N ASP A 40 10.54 -7.32 -13.64
CA ASP A 40 9.55 -8.11 -14.35
C ASP A 40 10.01 -9.58 -14.39
N GLU A 41 9.14 -10.48 -13.90
CA GLU A 41 9.36 -11.92 -13.89
C GLU A 41 8.17 -12.63 -14.54
N ASP A 42 8.43 -13.33 -15.61
CA ASP A 42 7.42 -14.02 -16.40
C ASP A 42 7.03 -15.39 -15.81
N ASP A 43 7.92 -16.02 -15.06
CA ASP A 43 7.63 -17.28 -14.34
C ASP A 43 6.93 -16.97 -13.01
N LEU A 44 5.61 -17.19 -12.99
CA LEU A 44 4.79 -16.94 -11.80
C LEU A 44 5.19 -17.79 -10.58
N GLY A 45 5.75 -18.99 -10.80
CA GLY A 45 6.28 -19.85 -9.74
C GLY A 45 7.51 -19.22 -9.10
N LEU A 46 8.47 -18.83 -9.92
CA LEU A 46 9.69 -18.15 -9.49
C LEU A 46 9.38 -16.79 -8.85
N ALA A 47 8.47 -16.00 -9.46
CA ALA A 47 8.02 -14.73 -8.91
C ALA A 47 7.47 -14.88 -7.49
N ARG A 48 6.64 -15.91 -7.26
CA ARG A 48 6.06 -16.22 -5.95
C ARG A 48 7.12 -16.57 -4.90
N GLU A 49 8.06 -17.44 -5.24
CA GLU A 49 9.11 -17.89 -4.32
C GLU A 49 10.12 -16.78 -4.02
N ALA A 50 10.60 -16.10 -5.07
CA ALA A 50 11.53 -14.98 -4.94
C ALA A 50 10.93 -13.84 -4.13
N SER A 51 9.66 -13.46 -4.38
CA SER A 51 8.97 -12.43 -3.63
C SER A 51 8.87 -12.77 -2.15
N ALA A 52 8.56 -14.03 -1.80
CA ALA A 52 8.45 -14.44 -0.40
C ALA A 52 9.80 -14.29 0.34
N PHE A 53 10.90 -14.71 -0.28
CA PHE A 53 12.24 -14.55 0.30
C PHE A 53 12.61 -13.07 0.43
N TYR A 54 12.45 -12.30 -0.66
CA TYR A 54 12.76 -10.88 -0.70
C TYR A 54 11.99 -10.07 0.36
N LEU A 55 10.69 -10.34 0.52
CA LEU A 55 9.86 -9.71 1.53
C LEU A 55 10.36 -10.00 2.96
N LYS A 56 10.77 -11.23 3.23
CA LYS A 56 11.30 -11.60 4.56
C LYS A 56 12.64 -10.93 4.85
N LEU A 57 13.49 -10.84 3.84
CA LEU A 57 14.77 -10.13 3.95
C LEU A 57 14.55 -8.63 4.20
N SER A 58 13.75 -7.98 3.34
CA SER A 58 13.44 -6.56 3.43
C SER A 58 12.77 -6.19 4.76
N GLU A 59 11.85 -7.02 5.24
CA GLU A 59 11.22 -6.85 6.54
C GLU A 59 12.21 -6.95 7.70
N SER A 60 13.21 -7.83 7.61
CA SER A 60 14.22 -7.92 8.67
C SER A 60 15.09 -6.67 8.74
N ILE A 61 15.43 -6.09 7.59
CA ILE A 61 16.16 -4.83 7.51
C ILE A 61 15.29 -3.65 8.00
N LEU A 62 14.00 -3.64 7.65
CA LEU A 62 13.07 -2.59 8.09
C LEU A 62 12.95 -2.54 9.63
N ARG A 63 12.98 -3.68 10.31
CA ARG A 63 12.97 -3.73 11.78
C ARG A 63 14.17 -3.02 12.43
N GLU A 64 15.31 -3.02 11.75
CA GLU A 64 16.52 -2.30 12.21
C GLU A 64 16.47 -0.79 11.87
N SER A 65 15.60 -0.40 10.94
CA SER A 65 15.44 0.99 10.49
C SER A 65 13.96 1.34 10.23
N PRO A 66 13.12 1.37 11.27
CA PRO A 66 11.67 1.52 11.12
C PRO A 66 11.24 2.85 10.51
N GLY A 67 12.06 3.90 10.58
CA GLY A 67 11.83 5.20 9.96
C GLY A 67 12.25 5.30 8.48
N ASN A 68 12.78 4.24 7.87
CA ASN A 68 13.11 4.24 6.45
C ASN A 68 11.84 4.13 5.60
N LEU A 69 11.31 5.29 5.16
CA LEU A 69 10.06 5.37 4.40
C LEU A 69 10.11 4.63 3.06
N LYS A 70 11.25 4.67 2.34
CA LYS A 70 11.39 3.93 1.07
C LYS A 70 11.25 2.42 1.28
N LEU A 71 11.97 1.89 2.27
CA LEU A 71 11.92 0.46 2.58
C LEU A 71 10.55 0.06 3.14
N ALA A 72 9.94 0.91 3.98
CA ALA A 72 8.59 0.68 4.50
C ALA A 72 7.54 0.65 3.38
N GLN A 73 7.65 1.53 2.39
CA GLN A 73 6.81 1.52 1.20
C GLN A 73 6.99 0.20 0.42
N ALA A 74 8.22 -0.21 0.16
CA ALA A 74 8.52 -1.45 -0.58
C ALA A 74 8.02 -2.70 0.18
N VAL A 75 8.25 -2.78 1.49
CA VAL A 75 7.79 -3.91 2.32
C VAL A 75 6.27 -3.96 2.38
N SER A 76 5.61 -2.82 2.63
CA SER A 76 4.14 -2.77 2.74
C SER A 76 3.48 -3.04 1.37
N GLY A 77 4.00 -2.45 0.31
CA GLY A 77 3.56 -2.71 -1.06
C GLY A 77 3.76 -4.17 -1.44
N GLY A 78 4.94 -4.70 -1.20
CA GLY A 78 5.27 -6.08 -1.53
C GLY A 78 4.41 -7.10 -0.80
N PHE A 79 4.17 -6.94 0.53
CA PHE A 79 3.23 -7.82 1.26
C PHE A 79 1.81 -7.70 0.72
N THR A 80 1.35 -6.49 0.35
CA THR A 80 0.01 -6.27 -0.19
C THR A 80 -0.14 -6.94 -1.56
N GLN A 81 0.83 -6.73 -2.46
CA GLN A 81 0.83 -7.34 -3.78
C GLN A 81 0.97 -8.87 -3.72
N TYR A 82 1.85 -9.39 -2.86
CA TYR A 82 1.98 -10.83 -2.64
C TYR A 82 0.68 -11.45 -2.12
N ALA A 83 0.05 -10.81 -1.14
CA ALA A 83 -1.22 -11.29 -0.59
C ALA A 83 -2.32 -11.31 -1.66
N TYR A 84 -2.39 -10.30 -2.52
CA TYR A 84 -3.34 -10.22 -3.61
C TYR A 84 -3.07 -11.29 -4.68
N ALA A 85 -1.89 -11.25 -5.30
CA ALA A 85 -1.59 -12.05 -6.48
C ALA A 85 -1.45 -13.55 -6.21
N PHE A 86 -0.91 -13.92 -5.04
CA PHE A 86 -0.54 -15.32 -4.77
C PHE A 86 -1.37 -15.99 -3.67
N VAL A 87 -2.23 -15.25 -2.99
CA VAL A 87 -3.04 -15.82 -1.91
C VAL A 87 -4.53 -15.54 -2.10
N ALA A 88 -4.96 -14.28 -2.21
CA ALA A 88 -6.37 -13.93 -2.37
C ALA A 88 -6.90 -14.39 -3.74
N PHE A 89 -6.15 -14.17 -4.81
CA PHE A 89 -6.53 -14.64 -6.14
C PHE A 89 -6.65 -16.17 -6.21
N GLU A 90 -5.80 -16.90 -5.50
CA GLU A 90 -5.93 -18.37 -5.41
C GLU A 90 -7.17 -18.78 -4.60
N ALA A 91 -7.55 -18.00 -3.56
CA ALA A 91 -8.81 -18.25 -2.86
C ALA A 91 -10.01 -18.17 -3.79
N GLU A 92 -10.09 -17.12 -4.63
CA GLU A 92 -11.16 -16.98 -5.64
C GLU A 92 -11.19 -18.15 -6.63
N ARG A 93 -10.03 -18.63 -7.08
CA ARG A 93 -9.94 -19.74 -8.04
C ARG A 93 -10.43 -21.08 -7.47
N VAL A 94 -10.27 -21.30 -6.18
CA VAL A 94 -10.67 -22.58 -5.56
C VAL A 94 -12.06 -22.53 -4.92
N GLU A 95 -12.64 -21.34 -4.72
CA GLU A 95 -13.88 -21.13 -3.95
C GLU A 95 -15.04 -22.00 -4.42
N SER A 96 -15.24 -22.10 -5.75
CA SER A 96 -16.32 -22.90 -6.32
C SER A 96 -16.15 -24.41 -6.12
N LYS A 97 -14.93 -24.89 -5.80
CA LYS A 97 -14.60 -26.31 -5.64
C LYS A 97 -14.38 -26.69 -4.19
N ASP A 98 -13.76 -25.80 -3.41
CA ASP A 98 -13.41 -26.01 -2.01
C ASP A 98 -13.51 -24.70 -1.22
N ALA A 99 -14.70 -24.40 -0.74
CA ALA A 99 -14.98 -23.19 0.05
C ALA A 99 -14.14 -23.14 1.35
N LYS A 100 -13.81 -24.29 1.95
CA LYS A 100 -12.98 -24.34 3.16
C LYS A 100 -11.52 -23.96 2.87
N ALA A 101 -10.98 -24.44 1.76
CA ALA A 101 -9.64 -24.03 1.31
C ALA A 101 -9.63 -22.54 0.95
N ALA A 102 -10.65 -22.02 0.25
CA ALA A 102 -10.79 -20.61 -0.06
C ALA A 102 -10.83 -19.75 1.21
N GLN A 103 -11.61 -20.14 2.22
CA GLN A 103 -11.66 -19.43 3.50
C GLN A 103 -10.29 -19.42 4.20
N ALA A 104 -9.57 -20.52 4.23
CA ALA A 104 -8.22 -20.58 4.82
C ALA A 104 -7.23 -19.65 4.10
N LEU A 105 -7.31 -19.56 2.77
CA LEU A 105 -6.52 -18.65 1.96
C LEU A 105 -6.90 -17.18 2.22
N ASN A 106 -8.18 -16.84 2.30
CA ASN A 106 -8.67 -15.52 2.63
C ASN A 106 -8.18 -15.06 4.02
N GLU A 107 -8.22 -15.92 5.02
CA GLU A 107 -7.66 -15.64 6.35
C GLU A 107 -6.14 -15.44 6.30
N ARG A 108 -5.43 -16.19 5.46
CA ARG A 108 -3.99 -15.95 5.24
C ARG A 108 -3.74 -14.61 4.56
N ALA A 109 -4.47 -14.28 3.51
CA ALA A 109 -4.38 -13.00 2.80
C ALA A 109 -4.64 -11.83 3.76
N LYS A 110 -5.71 -11.89 4.55
CA LYS A 110 -6.04 -10.90 5.57
C LYS A 110 -4.88 -10.66 6.56
N ARG A 111 -4.24 -11.72 7.06
CA ARG A 111 -3.07 -11.59 7.95
C ARG A 111 -1.88 -10.90 7.27
N LEU A 112 -1.65 -11.15 5.99
CA LEU A 112 -0.58 -10.49 5.21
C LEU A 112 -0.91 -9.01 4.96
N TYR A 113 -2.14 -8.67 4.63
CA TYR A 113 -2.59 -7.28 4.50
C TYR A 113 -2.44 -6.50 5.80
N LEU A 114 -2.87 -7.07 6.94
CA LEU A 114 -2.68 -6.44 8.24
C LEU A 114 -1.20 -6.32 8.63
N ARG A 115 -0.34 -7.24 8.16
CA ARG A 115 1.12 -7.13 8.34
C ARG A 115 1.68 -5.96 7.55
N ALA A 116 1.28 -5.81 6.29
CA ALA A 116 1.64 -4.66 5.45
C ALA A 116 1.21 -3.34 6.09
N HIS A 117 -0.05 -3.27 6.52
CA HIS A 117 -0.61 -2.10 7.21
C HIS A 117 0.20 -1.73 8.46
N ARG A 118 0.52 -2.68 9.33
CA ARG A 118 1.31 -2.41 10.55
C ARG A 118 2.70 -1.83 10.24
N HIS A 119 3.39 -2.35 9.22
CA HIS A 119 4.69 -1.80 8.82
C HIS A 119 4.59 -0.38 8.29
N ALA A 120 3.60 -0.11 7.45
CA ALA A 120 3.37 1.23 6.93
C ALA A 120 3.00 2.23 8.04
N MET A 121 2.07 1.87 8.93
CA MET A 121 1.68 2.74 10.05
C MET A 121 2.82 2.97 11.05
N ALA A 122 3.64 1.96 11.31
CA ALA A 122 4.82 2.11 12.16
C ALA A 122 5.84 3.10 11.56
N ALA A 123 6.02 3.08 10.25
CA ALA A 123 6.91 4.02 9.57
C ALA A 123 6.35 5.46 9.55
N LEU A 124 5.04 5.62 9.35
CA LEU A 124 4.37 6.92 9.46
C LEU A 124 4.47 7.48 10.89
N GLU A 125 4.26 6.66 11.90
CA GLU A 125 4.41 7.04 13.31
C GLU A 125 5.86 7.40 13.66
N ALA A 126 6.84 6.65 13.16
CA ALA A 126 8.26 6.94 13.38
C ALA A 126 8.70 8.25 12.69
N SER A 127 8.13 8.57 11.53
CA SER A 127 8.41 9.81 10.80
C SER A 127 7.63 11.03 11.30
N SER A 128 6.48 10.79 11.94
CA SER A 128 5.58 11.83 12.47
C SER A 128 4.95 11.32 13.77
N PRO A 129 5.59 11.50 14.93
CA PRO A 129 5.08 11.04 16.22
C PRO A 129 3.67 11.55 16.51
N GLY A 130 2.77 10.67 16.93
CA GLY A 130 1.35 10.95 17.15
C GLY A 130 0.47 10.84 15.90
N PHE A 131 1.03 10.39 14.77
CA PHE A 131 0.30 10.26 13.51
C PHE A 131 -0.97 9.42 13.66
N SER A 132 -0.86 8.24 14.24
CA SER A 132 -1.99 7.31 14.40
C SER A 132 -3.09 7.88 15.29
N ALA A 133 -2.71 8.54 16.39
CA ALA A 133 -3.66 9.19 17.29
C ALA A 133 -4.38 10.38 16.62
N ALA A 134 -3.67 11.17 15.82
CA ALA A 134 -4.24 12.26 15.06
C ALA A 134 -5.18 11.76 13.94
N LEU A 135 -4.78 10.69 13.24
CA LEU A 135 -5.59 10.06 12.18
C LEU A 135 -6.92 9.51 12.73
N ALA A 136 -6.95 9.00 13.95
CA ALA A 136 -8.15 8.44 14.58
C ALA A 136 -9.19 9.50 14.98
N LYS A 137 -8.81 10.78 15.11
CA LYS A 137 -9.74 11.84 15.52
C LYS A 137 -10.83 12.07 14.49
N PRO A 138 -12.09 12.29 14.91
CA PRO A 138 -13.19 12.50 13.97
C PRO A 138 -13.09 13.84 13.22
N GLU A 139 -12.59 14.89 13.89
CA GLU A 139 -12.53 16.24 13.33
C GLU A 139 -11.35 16.42 12.38
N ALA A 140 -11.62 16.90 11.17
CA ALA A 140 -10.62 17.07 10.12
C ALA A 140 -9.49 18.06 10.51
N LEU A 141 -9.76 19.00 11.39
CA LEU A 141 -8.78 19.97 11.87
C LEU A 141 -7.59 19.31 12.62
N HIS A 142 -7.82 18.14 13.19
CA HIS A 142 -6.82 17.41 13.97
C HIS A 142 -6.11 16.30 13.19
N TRP A 143 -6.47 16.09 11.91
CA TRP A 143 -5.84 15.05 11.10
C TRP A 143 -4.38 15.40 10.79
N PRO A 144 -3.50 14.41 10.69
CA PRO A 144 -2.12 14.65 10.36
C PRO A 144 -2.00 15.18 8.92
N MET A 145 -0.93 15.91 8.63
CA MET A 145 -0.55 16.25 7.27
C MET A 145 0.50 15.26 6.78
N LEU A 146 0.43 14.93 5.50
CA LEU A 146 1.45 14.15 4.82
C LEU A 146 2.34 15.07 4.00
N ASN A 147 3.62 14.73 3.90
CA ASN A 147 4.52 15.26 2.88
C ASN A 147 4.68 14.24 1.74
N GLU A 148 5.29 14.65 0.63
CA GLU A 148 5.46 13.84 -0.57
C GLU A 148 6.17 12.50 -0.29
N THR A 149 7.15 12.47 0.62
CA THR A 149 7.90 11.24 0.93
C THR A 149 7.08 10.21 1.72
N GLN A 150 5.99 10.63 2.35
CA GLN A 150 5.09 9.79 3.11
C GLN A 150 3.92 9.22 2.29
N VAL A 151 3.64 9.84 1.11
CA VAL A 151 2.47 9.46 0.28
C VAL A 151 2.47 7.98 -0.06
N GLY A 152 3.60 7.44 -0.52
CA GLY A 152 3.67 6.03 -0.91
C GLY A 152 3.42 5.07 0.24
N VAL A 153 3.93 5.39 1.44
CA VAL A 153 3.67 4.60 2.64
C VAL A 153 2.20 4.69 3.06
N ALA A 154 1.62 5.90 3.01
CA ALA A 154 0.21 6.12 3.35
C ALA A 154 -0.73 5.43 2.34
N TYR A 155 -0.39 5.44 1.05
CA TYR A 155 -1.10 4.68 0.01
C TYR A 155 -1.15 3.20 0.35
N TRP A 156 0.01 2.57 0.62
CA TRP A 156 0.05 1.14 0.93
C TRP A 156 -0.58 0.80 2.28
N ALA A 157 -0.50 1.71 3.27
CA ALA A 157 -1.21 1.55 4.53
C ALA A 157 -2.74 1.52 4.32
N ALA A 158 -3.27 2.44 3.51
CA ALA A 158 -4.69 2.50 3.20
C ALA A 158 -5.14 1.32 2.33
N ALA A 159 -4.37 0.98 1.28
CA ALA A 159 -4.69 -0.12 0.36
C ALA A 159 -4.72 -1.47 1.09
N SER A 160 -3.70 -1.76 1.89
CA SER A 160 -3.66 -3.00 2.69
C SER A 160 -4.76 -3.06 3.75
N TRP A 161 -5.09 -1.93 4.38
CA TRP A 161 -6.18 -1.88 5.35
C TRP A 161 -7.54 -2.11 4.67
N GLY A 162 -7.81 -1.43 3.57
CA GLY A 162 -9.01 -1.65 2.76
C GLY A 162 -9.16 -3.09 2.29
N ALA A 163 -8.07 -3.71 1.83
CA ALA A 163 -8.06 -5.11 1.43
C ALA A 163 -8.33 -6.07 2.61
N ALA A 164 -7.79 -5.80 3.80
CA ALA A 164 -8.11 -6.59 5.00
C ALA A 164 -9.58 -6.44 5.41
N ILE A 165 -10.13 -5.22 5.33
CA ILE A 165 -11.55 -4.94 5.62
C ILE A 165 -12.45 -5.68 4.62
N SER A 166 -12.11 -5.70 3.34
CA SER A 166 -12.91 -6.38 2.30
C SER A 166 -13.03 -7.89 2.52
N LEU A 167 -12.02 -8.51 3.15
CA LEU A 167 -12.01 -9.92 3.55
C LEU A 167 -12.60 -10.16 4.95
N SER A 168 -13.17 -9.15 5.60
CA SER A 168 -13.69 -9.22 6.97
C SER A 168 -15.11 -8.67 7.09
N LYS A 169 -15.93 -8.83 6.04
CA LYS A 169 -17.30 -8.28 5.98
C LYS A 169 -18.22 -8.81 7.08
N ASP A 170 -17.89 -9.97 7.62
CA ASP A 170 -18.57 -10.63 8.74
C ASP A 170 -18.10 -10.14 10.11
N ASN A 171 -17.08 -9.29 10.18
CA ASN A 171 -16.54 -8.73 11.41
C ASN A 171 -16.83 -7.21 11.52
N PRO A 172 -17.87 -6.80 12.27
CA PRO A 172 -18.27 -5.40 12.40
C PRO A 172 -17.17 -4.49 12.95
N GLU A 173 -16.31 -4.98 13.84
CA GLU A 173 -15.20 -4.19 14.40
C GLU A 173 -14.19 -3.82 13.32
N THR A 174 -13.84 -4.77 12.45
CA THR A 174 -12.92 -4.51 11.32
C THR A 174 -13.56 -3.60 10.28
N VAL A 175 -14.86 -3.77 10.01
CA VAL A 175 -15.59 -2.91 9.06
C VAL A 175 -15.71 -1.47 9.59
N ALA A 176 -15.79 -1.28 10.90
CA ALA A 176 -15.82 0.04 11.53
C ALA A 176 -14.56 0.88 11.26
N ASP A 177 -13.45 0.27 10.86
CA ASP A 177 -12.21 0.96 10.49
C ASP A 177 -12.27 1.62 9.10
N LEU A 178 -13.24 1.26 8.25
CA LEU A 178 -13.34 1.76 6.87
C LEU A 178 -13.26 3.30 6.76
N PRO A 179 -13.92 4.10 7.61
CA PRO A 179 -13.81 5.56 7.55
C PRO A 179 -12.38 6.07 7.80
N VAL A 180 -11.61 5.39 8.67
CA VAL A 180 -10.23 5.80 8.99
C VAL A 180 -9.28 5.40 7.86
N ALA A 181 -9.45 4.21 7.28
CA ALA A 181 -8.70 3.77 6.10
C ALA A 181 -8.95 4.70 4.90
N PHE A 182 -10.19 5.08 4.65
CA PHE A 182 -10.55 6.06 3.62
C PHE A 182 -9.95 7.45 3.91
N ARG A 183 -9.95 7.88 5.18
CA ARG A 183 -9.32 9.14 5.60
C ARG A 183 -7.84 9.16 5.26
N LEU A 184 -7.13 8.08 5.53
CA LEU A 184 -5.70 7.96 5.21
C LEU A 184 -5.46 8.07 3.70
N ALA A 185 -6.27 7.39 2.88
CA ALA A 185 -6.21 7.53 1.42
C ALA A 185 -6.49 8.98 0.96
N ARG A 186 -7.45 9.67 1.59
CA ARG A 186 -7.75 11.09 1.30
C ARG A 186 -6.60 12.03 1.63
N LEU A 187 -5.86 11.78 2.71
CA LEU A 187 -4.67 12.56 3.05
C LEU A 187 -3.59 12.39 1.97
N ALA A 188 -3.34 11.16 1.52
CA ALA A 188 -2.42 10.88 0.42
C ALA A 188 -2.90 11.55 -0.89
N TRP A 189 -4.19 11.44 -1.20
CA TRP A 189 -4.80 12.07 -2.38
C TRP A 189 -4.65 13.60 -2.37
N LYS A 190 -4.87 14.24 -1.23
CA LYS A 190 -4.71 15.69 -1.09
C LYS A 190 -3.27 16.15 -1.33
N THR A 191 -2.29 15.33 -0.96
CA THR A 191 -0.86 15.66 -1.09
C THR A 191 -0.37 15.39 -2.51
N SER A 192 -0.71 14.24 -3.11
CA SER A 192 -0.22 13.83 -4.43
C SER A 192 -1.29 13.04 -5.20
N PRO A 193 -2.25 13.73 -5.86
CA PRO A 193 -3.34 13.06 -6.60
C PRO A 193 -2.85 12.15 -7.74
N GLY A 194 -1.70 12.47 -8.36
CA GLY A 194 -1.11 11.70 -9.45
C GLY A 194 -0.28 10.48 -9.02
N PHE A 195 -0.22 10.18 -7.71
CA PHE A 195 0.62 9.10 -7.22
C PHE A 195 0.32 7.75 -7.87
N GLY A 196 1.39 7.05 -8.29
CA GLY A 196 1.34 5.68 -8.77
C GLY A 196 0.59 5.51 -10.10
N GLU A 197 0.71 6.47 -11.01
CA GLU A 197 0.08 6.39 -12.34
C GLU A 197 -1.43 6.06 -12.25
N GLY A 198 -2.11 6.72 -11.32
CA GLY A 198 -3.54 6.53 -11.08
C GLY A 198 -3.90 5.45 -10.05
N ALA A 199 -2.93 4.78 -9.44
CA ALA A 199 -3.21 3.76 -8.41
C ALA A 199 -3.94 4.36 -7.20
N LEU A 200 -3.54 5.56 -6.75
CA LEU A 200 -4.21 6.24 -5.64
C LEU A 200 -5.63 6.71 -6.03
N ALA A 201 -5.82 7.17 -7.26
CA ALA A 201 -7.15 7.51 -7.77
C ALA A 201 -8.08 6.29 -7.80
N SER A 202 -7.57 5.13 -8.27
CA SER A 202 -8.31 3.87 -8.26
C SER A 202 -8.68 3.45 -6.84
N LEU A 203 -7.75 3.56 -5.89
CA LEU A 203 -8.02 3.27 -4.47
C LEU A 203 -9.11 4.20 -3.90
N MET A 204 -9.09 5.49 -4.24
CA MET A 204 -10.13 6.45 -3.85
C MET A 204 -11.50 6.05 -4.41
N GLY A 205 -11.56 5.61 -5.66
CA GLY A 205 -12.78 5.09 -6.28
C GLY A 205 -13.33 3.86 -5.54
N SER A 206 -12.45 2.91 -5.21
CA SER A 206 -12.83 1.71 -4.46
C SER A 206 -13.36 2.03 -3.06
N PHE A 207 -12.73 2.96 -2.35
CA PHE A 207 -13.24 3.42 -1.05
C PHE A 207 -14.56 4.17 -1.16
N GLU A 208 -14.71 5.04 -2.17
CA GLU A 208 -15.96 5.79 -2.39
C GLU A 208 -17.12 4.85 -2.68
N SER A 209 -16.92 3.80 -3.46
CA SER A 209 -17.96 2.80 -3.75
C SER A 209 -18.32 1.93 -2.54
N ALA A 210 -17.34 1.66 -1.66
CA ALA A 210 -17.54 0.77 -0.51
C ALA A 210 -18.15 1.46 0.72
N ARG A 211 -18.03 2.79 0.83
CA ARG A 211 -18.51 3.50 2.01
C ARG A 211 -20.04 3.69 2.01
N PRO A 212 -20.71 3.66 3.15
CA PRO A 212 -22.12 4.03 3.24
C PRO A 212 -22.36 5.44 2.70
N GLY A 213 -23.35 5.58 1.82
CA GLY A 213 -23.70 6.87 1.17
C GLY A 213 -22.68 7.33 0.13
N GLY A 214 -21.83 6.43 -0.38
CA GLY A 214 -20.92 6.71 -1.48
C GLY A 214 -21.65 7.15 -2.75
N SER A 215 -21.02 8.03 -3.52
CA SER A 215 -21.60 8.58 -4.74
C SER A 215 -21.08 7.84 -5.96
N VAL A 216 -21.96 7.21 -6.75
CA VAL A 216 -21.62 6.58 -8.03
C VAL A 216 -20.93 7.57 -8.97
N LYS A 217 -21.40 8.82 -9.02
CA LYS A 217 -20.77 9.88 -9.83
C LYS A 217 -19.34 10.17 -9.37
N GLN A 218 -19.10 10.26 -8.05
CA GLN A 218 -17.77 10.51 -7.52
C GLN A 218 -16.87 9.29 -7.70
N THR A 219 -17.39 8.08 -7.53
CA THR A 219 -16.68 6.82 -7.82
C THR A 219 -16.22 6.78 -9.28
N ALA A 220 -17.10 7.11 -10.23
CA ALA A 220 -16.75 7.19 -11.64
C ALA A 220 -15.64 8.22 -11.90
N ALA A 221 -15.76 9.42 -11.32
CA ALA A 221 -14.76 10.48 -11.49
C ALA A 221 -13.35 10.05 -10.99
N TYR A 222 -13.27 9.29 -9.90
CA TYR A 222 -11.99 8.77 -9.43
C TYR A 222 -11.41 7.72 -10.39
N PHE A 223 -12.24 6.82 -10.93
CA PHE A 223 -11.74 5.84 -11.91
C PHE A 223 -11.37 6.49 -13.24
N ASP A 224 -12.11 7.51 -13.69
CA ASP A 224 -11.75 8.30 -14.88
C ASP A 224 -10.38 8.98 -14.67
N ALA A 225 -10.15 9.56 -13.50
CA ALA A 225 -8.84 10.13 -13.12
C ALA A 225 -7.74 9.06 -13.06
N ALA A 226 -8.04 7.85 -12.57
CA ALA A 226 -7.09 6.74 -12.52
C ALA A 226 -6.66 6.28 -13.92
N ILE A 227 -7.63 6.13 -14.82
CA ILE A 227 -7.39 5.72 -16.22
C ILE A 227 -6.57 6.80 -16.95
N ALA A 228 -6.94 8.07 -16.78
CA ALA A 228 -6.24 9.19 -17.40
C ALA A 228 -4.79 9.32 -16.89
N ALA A 229 -4.57 9.21 -15.59
CA ALA A 229 -3.25 9.31 -14.99
C ALA A 229 -2.30 8.16 -15.40
N GLY A 230 -2.86 6.99 -15.68
CA GLY A 230 -2.13 5.83 -16.20
C GLY A 230 -2.04 5.78 -17.72
N ASP A 231 -2.40 6.86 -18.43
CA ASP A 231 -2.42 6.92 -19.91
C ASP A 231 -3.16 5.72 -20.56
N GLY A 232 -4.23 5.27 -19.91
CA GLY A 232 -4.99 4.10 -20.33
C GLY A 232 -4.27 2.75 -20.18
N LYS A 233 -3.08 2.70 -19.58
CA LYS A 233 -2.26 1.48 -19.43
C LYS A 233 -2.45 0.79 -18.07
N ASN A 234 -3.23 1.39 -17.17
CA ASN A 234 -3.53 0.82 -15.86
C ASN A 234 -4.72 -0.16 -15.96
N ALA A 235 -4.45 -1.43 -16.27
CA ALA A 235 -5.46 -2.47 -16.39
C ALA A 235 -6.34 -2.59 -15.12
N GLY A 236 -5.74 -2.45 -13.93
CA GLY A 236 -6.45 -2.54 -12.66
C GLY A 236 -7.52 -1.47 -12.47
N ALA A 237 -7.35 -0.27 -13.03
CA ALA A 237 -8.35 0.79 -12.95
C ALA A 237 -9.63 0.46 -13.73
N PHE A 238 -9.50 -0.20 -14.89
CA PHE A 238 -10.64 -0.68 -15.67
C PHE A 238 -11.39 -1.80 -14.95
N VAL A 239 -10.67 -2.78 -14.39
CA VAL A 239 -11.27 -3.88 -13.63
C VAL A 239 -12.01 -3.31 -12.41
N ALA A 240 -11.36 -2.47 -11.61
CA ALA A 240 -11.98 -1.88 -10.43
C ALA A 240 -13.23 -1.05 -10.77
N ARG A 241 -13.23 -0.33 -11.89
CA ARG A 241 -14.42 0.38 -12.39
C ARG A 241 -15.54 -0.58 -12.78
N ALA A 242 -15.21 -1.68 -13.47
CA ALA A 242 -16.18 -2.71 -13.85
C ALA A 242 -16.88 -3.30 -12.62
N GLU A 243 -16.12 -3.68 -11.62
CA GLU A 243 -16.63 -4.26 -10.37
C GLU A 243 -17.39 -3.27 -9.49
N ALA A 244 -16.93 -2.01 -9.41
CA ALA A 244 -17.52 -1.03 -8.52
C ALA A 244 -18.75 -0.31 -9.10
N ILE A 245 -18.92 -0.28 -10.42
CA ILE A 245 -19.96 0.48 -11.08
C ILE A 245 -20.83 -0.39 -11.99
N ALA A 246 -20.24 -1.05 -12.99
CA ALA A 246 -21.01 -1.78 -13.99
C ALA A 246 -21.68 -3.03 -13.41
N GLN A 247 -20.97 -3.79 -12.59
CA GLN A 247 -21.49 -5.00 -11.95
C GLN A 247 -22.68 -4.70 -11.01
N PRO A 248 -22.63 -3.74 -10.06
CA PRO A 248 -23.77 -3.42 -9.21
C PRO A 248 -24.97 -2.82 -9.97
N ALA A 249 -24.70 -2.16 -11.11
CA ALA A 249 -25.76 -1.64 -11.98
C ALA A 249 -26.42 -2.73 -12.85
N GLY A 250 -25.87 -3.95 -12.90
CA GLY A 250 -26.30 -5.00 -13.81
C GLY A 250 -26.01 -4.69 -15.29
N ASP A 251 -25.12 -3.72 -15.55
CA ASP A 251 -24.73 -3.30 -16.90
C ASP A 251 -23.64 -4.24 -17.45
N ARG A 252 -24.11 -5.32 -18.06
CA ARG A 252 -23.25 -6.35 -18.63
C ARG A 252 -22.39 -5.81 -19.80
N GLU A 253 -22.93 -4.95 -20.65
CA GLU A 253 -22.22 -4.41 -21.80
C GLU A 253 -21.05 -3.53 -21.33
N ALA A 254 -21.30 -2.62 -20.41
CA ALA A 254 -20.26 -1.80 -19.81
C ALA A 254 -19.21 -2.65 -19.08
N PHE A 255 -19.63 -3.69 -18.37
CA PHE A 255 -18.72 -4.60 -17.67
C PHE A 255 -17.79 -5.31 -18.63
N GLU A 256 -18.32 -5.96 -19.68
CA GLU A 256 -17.53 -6.67 -20.69
C GLU A 256 -16.59 -5.72 -21.46
N SER A 257 -17.07 -4.51 -21.79
CA SER A 257 -16.25 -3.47 -22.44
C SER A 257 -15.07 -3.04 -21.57
N LEU A 258 -15.28 -2.80 -20.28
CA LEU A 258 -14.21 -2.42 -19.35
C LEU A 258 -13.18 -3.55 -19.17
N LEU A 259 -13.60 -4.81 -19.11
CA LEU A 259 -12.69 -5.94 -19.05
C LEU A 259 -11.86 -6.08 -20.33
N GLN A 260 -12.45 -5.83 -21.51
CA GLN A 260 -11.71 -5.83 -22.77
C GLN A 260 -10.65 -4.71 -22.80
N GLN A 261 -10.99 -3.52 -22.29
CA GLN A 261 -10.03 -2.41 -22.13
C GLN A 261 -8.90 -2.78 -21.18
N ALA A 262 -9.21 -3.46 -20.07
CA ALA A 262 -8.19 -3.96 -19.14
C ALA A 262 -7.21 -4.95 -19.79
N LEU A 263 -7.73 -5.88 -20.61
CA LEU A 263 -6.90 -6.82 -21.36
C LEU A 263 -5.98 -6.10 -22.36
N ASN A 264 -6.51 -5.14 -23.10
CA ASN A 264 -5.73 -4.34 -24.06
C ASN A 264 -4.63 -3.54 -23.35
N ALA A 265 -4.96 -2.91 -22.21
CA ALA A 265 -4.00 -2.18 -21.39
C ALA A 265 -2.88 -3.09 -20.85
N SER A 266 -3.21 -4.30 -20.41
CA SER A 266 -2.23 -5.30 -19.95
C SER A 266 -1.28 -5.75 -21.08
N MET A 267 -1.80 -5.95 -22.29
CA MET A 267 -0.97 -6.32 -23.44
C MET A 267 -0.03 -5.18 -23.87
N ALA A 268 -0.54 -3.95 -23.89
CA ALA A 268 0.27 -2.77 -24.24
C ALA A 268 1.42 -2.48 -23.25
N ARG A 269 1.33 -2.99 -22.04
CA ARG A 269 2.41 -2.84 -21.03
C ARG A 269 3.53 -3.89 -21.19
N ARG A 270 3.27 -4.99 -21.91
CA ARG A 270 4.24 -6.06 -22.18
C ARG A 270 5.04 -5.85 -23.48
N SER A 271 4.57 -4.97 -24.36
CA SER A 271 5.22 -4.58 -25.62
C SER A 271 6.17 -3.40 -25.43
#